data_6c0aea4df9a92082e176d155bcd68e99
#
_entry.id   6c0aea4df9a92082e176d155bcd68e99
#
_cell.length_a   1.000
_cell.length_b   1.000
_cell.length_c   1.000
_cell.angle_alpha   90.00
_cell.angle_beta   90.00
_cell.angle_gamma   90.00
#
_symmetry.space_group_name_H-M   'P 1'
#
loop_
_entity.id
_entity.type
_entity.pdbx_description
1 polymer ?
#
loop_
_entity_poly.entity_id
_entity_poly.type
_entity_poly.pdbx_seq_one_letter_code
_entity_poly.pdbx_strand_id
1 'polypeptide(L)'
;MEQQNNMIEYKSLNDLVYEEIRDRIVSSRYHPGQKLDVDQIAAELKVSRTPVTNSLKTLEKEGYVTILQRSGSYVRKYSKEEIEALFDFR
;
A
#
# COMPACT_ATOMS: atom_id res chain seq x y z
N MET A 1 0.29 6.98 -33.45
CA MET A 1 0.12 7.02 -32.98
C MET A 1 -0.41 6.52 -31.91
N GLU A 2 -1.11 5.99 -31.92
CA GLU A 2 -1.70 5.43 -30.96
C GLU A 2 -0.91 4.47 -30.28
N GLN A 3 0.01 3.88 -30.79
CA GLN A 3 0.81 2.95 -30.20
C GLN A 3 1.45 3.44 -28.98
N GLN A 4 2.01 4.63 -29.01
CA GLN A 4 2.56 5.16 -27.88
C GLN A 4 1.64 5.39 -26.81
N ASN A 5 0.44 5.84 -27.10
CA ASN A 5 -0.54 6.09 -26.10
C ASN A 5 -0.93 4.78 -25.44
N ASN A 6 -0.97 3.73 -26.17
CA ASN A 6 -1.33 2.45 -25.60
C ASN A 6 -0.30 2.03 -24.58
N MET A 7 0.97 2.25 -24.85
CA MET A 7 1.98 1.87 -23.93
C MET A 7 1.90 2.68 -22.65
N ILE A 8 1.61 3.95 -22.77
CA ILE A 8 1.53 4.79 -21.61
C ILE A 8 0.33 4.45 -20.76
N GLU A 9 -0.77 4.14 -21.37
CA GLU A 9 -1.98 3.84 -20.66
C GLU A 9 -2.07 2.42 -20.15
N TYR A 10 -1.20 1.56 -20.66
CA TYR A 10 -1.30 0.17 -20.32
C TYR A 10 -0.63 -0.10 -19.00
N LYS A 11 -1.41 -0.34 -18.00
CA LYS A 11 -0.89 -0.59 -16.66
C LYS A 11 -1.02 -2.04 -16.29
N SER A 12 -0.06 -2.52 -15.55
CA SER A 12 -0.10 -3.90 -15.09
C SER A 12 -1.15 -4.01 -13.98
N LEU A 13 -1.53 -5.22 -13.67
CA LEU A 13 -2.46 -5.46 -12.59
C LEU A 13 -1.86 -4.94 -11.28
N ASN A 14 -0.56 -5.11 -11.09
CA ASN A 14 0.09 -4.63 -9.89
C ASN A 14 -0.07 -3.11 -9.78
N ASP A 15 0.05 -2.39 -10.91
CA ASP A 15 -0.07 -0.94 -10.90
C ASP A 15 -1.48 -0.52 -10.51
N LEU A 16 -2.47 -1.21 -11.04
CA LEU A 16 -3.87 -0.87 -10.76
C LEU A 16 -4.21 -1.13 -9.29
N VAL A 17 -3.73 -2.25 -8.75
CA VAL A 17 -3.98 -2.58 -7.36
C VAL A 17 -3.26 -1.58 -6.46
N TYR A 18 -2.03 -1.23 -6.81
CA TYR A 18 -1.26 -0.26 -6.05
C TYR A 18 -2.00 1.07 -5.99
N GLU A 19 -2.48 1.56 -7.13
CA GLU A 19 -3.17 2.84 -7.18
C GLU A 19 -4.44 2.83 -6.35
N GLU A 20 -5.17 1.73 -6.40
CA GLU A 20 -6.40 1.64 -5.64
C GLU A 20 -6.13 1.67 -4.14
N ILE A 21 -5.15 0.90 -3.68
CA ILE A 21 -4.83 0.86 -2.26
C ILE A 21 -4.30 2.23 -1.81
N ARG A 22 -3.42 2.82 -2.61
CA ARG A 22 -2.88 4.14 -2.27
C ARG A 22 -4.01 5.16 -2.15
N ASP A 23 -4.94 5.14 -3.07
CA ASP A 23 -6.06 6.07 -3.04
C ASP A 23 -6.89 5.90 -1.78
N ARG A 24 -7.10 4.67 -1.34
CA ARG A 24 -7.87 4.41 -0.13
C ARG A 24 -7.14 4.92 1.11
N ILE A 25 -5.81 4.91 1.08
CA ILE A 25 -5.03 5.44 2.19
C ILE A 25 -5.07 6.96 2.17
N VAL A 26 -4.83 7.56 1.02
CA VAL A 26 -4.78 9.01 0.90
C VAL A 26 -6.13 9.64 1.20
N SER A 27 -7.20 8.99 0.81
CA SER A 27 -8.54 9.51 1.05
C SER A 27 -9.06 9.19 2.45
N SER A 28 -8.25 8.50 3.25
CA SER A 28 -8.60 8.10 4.61
C SER A 28 -9.73 7.06 4.67
N ARG A 29 -10.00 6.37 3.59
CA ARG A 29 -10.94 5.26 3.63
C ARG A 29 -10.29 4.13 4.44
N TYR A 30 -8.95 3.99 4.30
CA TYR A 30 -8.19 3.16 5.21
C TYR A 30 -7.60 4.15 6.22
N HIS A 31 -7.96 4.03 7.47
CA HIS A 31 -7.58 5.00 8.48
C HIS A 31 -6.14 4.83 8.95
N PRO A 32 -5.52 5.89 9.43
CA PRO A 32 -4.16 5.77 10.00
C PRO A 32 -4.16 4.71 11.11
N GLY A 33 -3.21 3.81 11.04
CA GLY A 33 -3.10 2.73 12.02
C GLY A 33 -3.96 1.51 11.72
N GLN A 34 -4.79 1.58 10.71
CA GLN A 34 -5.68 0.48 10.37
C GLN A 34 -4.88 -0.71 9.85
N LYS A 35 -5.24 -1.91 10.26
CA LYS A 35 -4.60 -3.11 9.77
C LYS A 35 -5.13 -3.43 8.39
N LEU A 36 -4.24 -3.75 7.47
CA LEU A 36 -4.59 -4.07 6.10
C LEU A 36 -4.50 -5.57 5.89
N ASP A 37 -5.65 -6.19 5.68
CA ASP A 37 -5.74 -7.64 5.51
C ASP A 37 -5.61 -7.98 4.04
N VAL A 38 -4.52 -8.62 3.67
CA VAL A 38 -4.24 -8.96 2.27
C VAL A 38 -5.36 -9.78 1.65
N ASP A 39 -5.86 -10.77 2.38
CA ASP A 39 -6.89 -11.64 1.83
C ASP A 39 -8.19 -10.88 1.60
N GLN A 40 -8.54 -9.99 2.50
CA GLN A 40 -9.75 -9.21 2.36
C GLN A 40 -9.63 -8.24 1.20
N ILE A 41 -8.49 -7.57 1.07
CA ILE A 41 -8.28 -6.62 -0.02
C ILE A 41 -8.30 -7.36 -1.36
N ALA A 42 -7.65 -8.52 -1.43
CA ALA A 42 -7.62 -9.30 -2.65
C ALA A 42 -9.05 -9.69 -3.05
N ALA A 43 -9.85 -10.09 -2.09
CA ALA A 43 -11.23 -10.47 -2.36
C ALA A 43 -12.04 -9.28 -2.85
N GLU A 44 -11.87 -8.14 -2.23
CA GLU A 44 -12.59 -6.92 -2.62
C GLU A 44 -12.23 -6.47 -4.01
N LEU A 45 -10.96 -6.58 -4.37
CA LEU A 45 -10.49 -6.14 -5.67
C LEU A 45 -10.58 -7.24 -6.71
N LYS A 46 -10.97 -8.44 -6.28
CA LYS A 46 -11.12 -9.60 -7.17
C LYS A 46 -9.82 -9.95 -7.87
N VAL A 47 -8.76 -9.99 -7.08
CA VAL A 47 -7.43 -10.35 -7.58
C VAL A 47 -6.81 -11.37 -6.63
N SER A 48 -5.69 -11.94 -7.01
CA SER A 48 -4.98 -12.87 -6.15
C SER A 48 -4.23 -12.07 -5.09
N ARG A 49 -3.60 -12.74 -4.16
CA ARG A 49 -2.87 -12.08 -3.09
C ARG A 49 -1.59 -11.41 -3.57
N THR A 50 -0.97 -11.95 -4.60
CA THR A 50 0.33 -11.47 -5.05
C THR A 50 0.37 -9.98 -5.39
N PRO A 51 -0.53 -9.45 -6.22
CA PRO A 51 -0.48 -8.03 -6.54
C PRO A 51 -0.75 -7.15 -5.31
N VAL A 52 -1.55 -7.65 -4.35
CA VAL A 52 -1.81 -6.91 -3.13
C VAL A 52 -0.54 -6.85 -2.29
N THR A 53 0.12 -7.99 -2.11
CA THR A 53 1.36 -8.05 -1.34
C THR A 53 2.43 -7.17 -1.95
N ASN A 54 2.58 -7.22 -3.29
CA ASN A 54 3.57 -6.41 -3.97
C ASN A 54 3.27 -4.92 -3.80
N SER A 55 1.99 -4.54 -3.86
CA SER A 55 1.58 -3.16 -3.69
C SER A 55 1.90 -2.65 -2.28
N LEU A 56 1.65 -3.49 -1.28
CA LEU A 56 1.93 -3.09 0.10
C LEU A 56 3.42 -2.90 0.32
N LYS A 57 4.26 -3.71 -0.30
CA LYS A 57 5.70 -3.56 -0.18
C LYS A 57 6.15 -2.24 -0.80
N THR A 58 5.57 -1.87 -1.94
CA THR A 58 5.90 -0.61 -2.58
C THR A 58 5.44 0.56 -1.70
N LEU A 59 4.24 0.45 -1.15
CA LEU A 59 3.70 1.49 -0.30
C LEU A 59 4.52 1.63 0.99
N GLU A 60 5.10 0.54 1.46
CA GLU A 60 5.96 0.60 2.63
C GLU A 60 7.20 1.43 2.30
N LYS A 61 7.79 1.21 1.14
CA LYS A 61 8.97 1.94 0.74
C LYS A 61 8.65 3.43 0.59
N GLU A 62 7.43 3.73 0.21
CA GLU A 62 7.01 5.10 -0.01
C GLU A 62 6.52 5.78 1.26
N GLY A 63 6.40 5.03 2.33
CA GLY A 63 6.03 5.63 3.61
C GLY A 63 4.55 5.63 3.95
N TYR A 64 3.72 4.99 3.16
CA TYR A 64 2.29 4.94 3.44
C TYR A 64 1.89 3.78 4.36
N VAL A 65 2.71 2.74 4.38
CA VAL A 65 2.37 1.50 5.08
C VAL A 65 3.55 1.05 5.92
N THR A 66 3.27 0.43 7.04
CA THR A 66 4.28 -0.19 7.89
C THR A 66 4.00 -1.68 7.90
N ILE A 67 5.00 -2.49 7.59
CA ILE A 67 4.87 -3.93 7.62
C ILE A 67 5.65 -4.45 8.80
N LEU A 68 4.95 -5.09 9.74
CA LEU A 68 5.57 -5.64 10.93
C LEU A 68 5.59 -7.16 10.82
N GLN A 69 6.75 -7.75 10.97
CA GLN A 69 6.89 -9.18 10.87
C GLN A 69 5.98 -9.85 11.87
N ARG A 70 5.26 -10.86 11.42
CA ARG A 70 4.38 -11.66 12.26
C ARG A 70 3.15 -10.92 12.78
N SER A 71 3.04 -9.65 12.49
CA SER A 71 1.90 -8.89 12.98
C SER A 71 0.99 -8.49 11.83
N GLY A 72 1.57 -7.99 10.75
CA GLY A 72 0.78 -7.61 9.59
C GLY A 72 1.17 -6.27 9.02
N SER A 73 0.36 -5.78 8.12
CA SER A 73 0.58 -4.52 7.45
C SER A 73 -0.41 -3.50 7.96
N TYR A 74 0.04 -2.30 8.19
CA TYR A 74 -0.80 -1.25 8.77
C TYR A 74 -0.63 0.05 8.03
N VAL A 75 -1.67 0.85 7.95
CA VAL A 75 -1.58 2.19 7.41
C VAL A 75 -0.70 2.98 8.38
N ARG A 76 0.29 3.68 7.85
CA ARG A 76 1.23 4.37 8.71
C ARG A 76 0.52 5.48 9.49
N LYS A 77 0.74 5.50 10.77
CA LYS A 77 0.13 6.48 11.63
C LYS A 77 1.08 7.66 11.86
N TYR A 78 2.38 7.39 11.87
CA TYR A 78 3.38 8.42 12.09
C TYR A 78 4.41 8.33 10.98
N SER A 79 5.09 9.42 10.71
CA SER A 79 6.16 9.42 9.72
C SER A 79 7.29 8.56 10.26
N LYS A 80 8.19 8.18 9.38
CA LYS A 80 9.32 7.37 9.78
C LYS A 80 10.13 8.09 10.86
N GLU A 81 10.32 9.39 10.68
CA GLU A 81 11.08 10.18 11.63
C GLU A 81 10.37 10.24 12.97
N GLU A 82 9.07 10.35 12.97
CA GLU A 82 8.32 10.39 14.20
C GLU A 82 8.40 9.07 14.93
N ILE A 83 8.37 7.98 14.20
CA ILE A 83 8.47 6.66 14.81
C ILE A 83 9.85 6.48 15.42
N GLU A 84 10.90 6.91 14.74
CA GLU A 84 12.24 6.79 15.26
C GLU A 84 12.40 7.61 16.53
N ALA A 85 11.79 8.78 16.57
CA ALA A 85 11.87 9.63 17.74
C ALA A 85 11.18 8.97 18.94
N LEU A 86 10.07 8.28 18.68
CA LEU A 86 9.36 7.61 19.75
C LEU A 86 10.17 6.48 20.39
N PHE A 87 11.01 5.85 19.62
CA PHE A 87 11.80 4.74 20.13
C PHE A 87 13.23 5.11 20.48
N ASP A 88 13.54 6.40 20.40
CA ASP A 88 14.89 6.84 20.70
C ASP A 88 14.92 7.38 22.09
N PHE A 89 15.12 6.53 23.07
CA PHE A 89 15.13 6.95 24.43
C PHE A 89 16.53 7.33 24.84
N ARG A 90 16.65 8.48 25.45
CA ARG A 90 17.96 8.94 25.91
C ARG A 90 17.85 9.49 27.28
#